data_0a4d9ff107416c6beb9afa76ed7150c6
#
_entry.id   0a4d9ff107416c6beb9afa76ed7150c6
#
_cell.length_a   1.000
_cell.length_b   1.000
_cell.length_c   1.000
_cell.angle_alpha   90.00
_cell.angle_beta   90.00
_cell.angle_gamma   90.00
#
_symmetry.space_group_name_H-M   'P 1'
#
loop_
_entity.id
_entity.type
_entity.pdbx_description
1 polymer ?
#
loop_
_entity_poly.entity_id
_entity_poly.type
_entity_poly.pdbx_seq_one_letter_code
_entity_poly.pdbx_strand_id
1 'polypeptide(L)'
;MDIEGFVRDRIKTSDEKSLESVLSNHILDYKDISNENSKLIAKSVIEEVKNAFKIDLVDDNFLKEVINIPYAGITMGEMGVGSRGSGDFFVHKKIAEIVSSTKTKSFVNPTEQDDGGVVKTNISGENVYITTAIDGIHSRLSEYPFLGGFHVTRASLRDVCVMGAKPVAIISDLHLADDGDVGKLFDFTSGASTVSELIDVPIVAGSTLRVGGDMVLGNRLVSSIGSIGVSEHVPTARKRAEVGDVILLTEGSGGGTITTTAIYNGFFDVIWETLDISFIKASNVLNEENLIKDIHAMTDVTNGGLRGDAHEISNTTGLGLEFSLDDINKMINPKVLNMLNTLDIDPLGISIDSLMLIVPKNIVSDVINSIKSVGVKISEIGVVDNKGYPRLIENEIELKPFFREAAYTKIKKVMGDATPKDFENTKKKVEKAAIKSIRKKNDVIKYMSEK
;
A
#
# COMPACT_ATOMS: atom_id res chain seq x y z
N MET A 1 -10.15 13.35 15.00
CA MET A 1 -11.54 13.64 14.55
C MET A 1 -11.47 14.70 13.45
N ASP A 2 -12.12 14.49 12.31
CA ASP A 2 -12.29 15.50 11.25
C ASP A 2 -13.48 16.40 11.60
N ILE A 3 -13.20 17.65 12.01
CA ILE A 3 -14.24 18.61 12.44
C ILE A 3 -14.93 19.29 11.25
N GLU A 4 -14.25 19.47 10.12
CA GLU A 4 -14.86 19.96 8.89
C GLU A 4 -15.85 18.94 8.34
N GLY A 5 -15.43 17.68 8.18
CA GLY A 5 -16.30 16.59 7.74
C GLY A 5 -17.51 16.41 8.65
N PHE A 6 -17.32 16.51 9.98
CA PHE A 6 -18.42 16.46 10.96
C PHE A 6 -19.47 17.53 10.71
N VAL A 7 -19.06 18.77 10.40
CA VAL A 7 -19.98 19.88 10.09
C VAL A 7 -20.64 19.67 8.74
N ARG A 8 -19.89 19.29 7.69
CA ARG A 8 -20.41 19.04 6.34
C ARG A 8 -21.58 18.04 6.33
N ASP A 9 -21.47 16.97 7.12
CA ASP A 9 -22.48 15.93 7.20
C ASP A 9 -23.78 16.40 7.90
N ARG A 10 -23.71 17.39 8.80
CA ARG A 10 -24.78 17.75 9.72
C ARG A 10 -25.42 19.11 9.46
N ILE A 11 -24.71 20.03 8.80
CA ILE A 11 -25.14 21.42 8.66
C ILE A 11 -26.48 21.60 7.96
N LYS A 12 -26.89 20.68 7.08
CA LYS A 12 -28.17 20.70 6.37
C LYS A 12 -29.35 20.17 7.19
N THR A 13 -29.07 19.43 8.28
CA THR A 13 -30.10 18.69 9.05
C THR A 13 -30.16 19.09 10.51
N SER A 14 -29.16 19.82 11.02
CA SER A 14 -29.07 20.22 12.44
C SER A 14 -29.31 21.70 12.62
N ASP A 15 -29.88 22.09 13.76
CA ASP A 15 -29.89 23.47 14.22
C ASP A 15 -28.47 23.96 14.50
N GLU A 16 -28.15 25.18 14.08
CA GLU A 16 -26.79 25.73 14.14
C GLU A 16 -26.25 25.85 15.56
N LYS A 17 -27.08 26.30 16.51
CA LYS A 17 -26.64 26.43 17.91
C LYS A 17 -26.36 25.08 18.54
N SER A 18 -27.21 24.10 18.20
CA SER A 18 -26.98 22.70 18.62
C SER A 18 -25.70 22.14 18.02
N LEU A 19 -25.46 22.36 16.72
CA LEU A 19 -24.25 21.93 16.03
C LEU A 19 -23.00 22.58 16.62
N GLU A 20 -23.02 23.89 16.88
CA GLU A 20 -21.94 24.64 17.54
C GLU A 20 -21.62 24.05 18.91
N SER A 21 -22.65 23.81 19.74
CA SER A 21 -22.46 23.25 21.09
C SER A 21 -21.85 21.85 21.05
N VAL A 22 -22.35 20.97 20.17
CA VAL A 22 -21.84 19.60 20.05
C VAL A 22 -20.39 19.63 19.54
N LEU A 23 -20.11 20.43 18.52
CA LEU A 23 -18.76 20.54 17.96
C LEU A 23 -17.77 21.13 18.98
N SER A 24 -18.17 22.17 19.73
CA SER A 24 -17.35 22.76 20.80
C SER A 24 -16.99 21.73 21.86
N ASN A 25 -17.90 20.86 22.28
CA ASN A 25 -17.61 19.78 23.22
C ASN A 25 -16.62 18.77 22.65
N HIS A 26 -16.81 18.37 21.38
CA HIS A 26 -15.84 17.45 20.72
C HIS A 26 -14.45 18.07 20.60
N ILE A 27 -14.32 19.38 20.39
CA ILE A 27 -13.02 20.05 20.35
C ILE A 27 -12.33 19.95 21.72
N LEU A 28 -13.07 20.10 22.81
CA LEU A 28 -12.56 19.97 24.17
C LEU A 28 -12.13 18.55 24.55
N ASP A 29 -12.64 17.53 23.86
CA ASP A 29 -12.17 16.13 24.05
C ASP A 29 -10.72 15.94 23.60
N TYR A 30 -10.22 16.81 22.71
CA TYR A 30 -8.88 16.71 22.10
C TYR A 30 -7.93 17.84 22.52
N LYS A 31 -8.46 19.04 22.78
CA LYS A 31 -7.65 20.24 23.01
C LYS A 31 -7.84 20.78 24.44
N ASP A 32 -6.74 21.06 25.11
CA ASP A 32 -6.73 21.76 26.39
C ASP A 32 -6.83 23.28 26.18
N ILE A 33 -8.04 23.76 25.90
CA ILE A 33 -8.38 25.16 25.65
C ILE A 33 -9.61 25.59 26.45
N SER A 34 -9.86 26.90 26.56
CA SER A 34 -11.05 27.41 27.21
C SER A 34 -12.34 27.07 26.42
N ASN A 35 -13.48 26.96 27.14
CA ASN A 35 -14.79 26.82 26.54
C ASN A 35 -15.13 27.96 25.55
N GLU A 36 -14.63 29.16 25.78
CA GLU A 36 -14.82 30.30 24.89
C GLU A 36 -14.07 30.07 23.57
N ASN A 37 -12.80 29.64 23.62
CA ASN A 37 -12.01 29.35 22.43
C ASN A 37 -12.58 28.17 21.65
N SER A 38 -13.05 27.12 22.30
CA SER A 38 -13.65 25.98 21.60
C SER A 38 -14.91 26.35 20.85
N LYS A 39 -15.76 27.25 21.42
CA LYS A 39 -16.94 27.81 20.72
C LYS A 39 -16.56 28.70 19.53
N LEU A 40 -15.50 29.50 19.68
CA LEU A 40 -15.00 30.33 18.56
C LEU A 40 -14.52 29.45 17.40
N ILE A 41 -13.77 28.39 17.68
CA ILE A 41 -13.34 27.43 16.66
C ILE A 41 -14.55 26.76 16.01
N ALA A 42 -15.50 26.24 16.79
CA ALA A 42 -16.70 25.58 16.27
C ALA A 42 -17.51 26.52 15.36
N LYS A 43 -17.69 27.77 15.77
CA LYS A 43 -18.39 28.78 14.97
C LYS A 43 -17.66 29.08 13.66
N SER A 44 -16.33 29.22 13.71
CA SER A 44 -15.50 29.50 12.52
C SER A 44 -15.59 28.33 11.51
N VAL A 45 -15.48 27.08 11.95
CA VAL A 45 -15.64 25.91 11.07
C VAL A 45 -17.03 25.87 10.42
N ILE A 46 -18.09 26.15 11.20
CA ILE A 46 -19.45 26.21 10.67
C ILE A 46 -19.58 27.30 9.60
N GLU A 47 -19.02 28.50 9.84
CA GLU A 47 -19.06 29.60 8.89
C GLU A 47 -18.29 29.27 7.60
N GLU A 48 -17.09 28.70 7.72
CA GLU A 48 -16.28 28.27 6.56
C GLU A 48 -17.00 27.23 5.72
N VAL A 49 -17.60 26.21 6.34
CA VAL A 49 -18.39 25.18 5.64
C VAL A 49 -19.61 25.79 4.96
N LYS A 50 -20.34 26.73 5.62
CA LYS A 50 -21.43 27.47 4.99
C LYS A 50 -20.98 28.24 3.76
N ASN A 51 -19.82 28.91 3.85
CA ASN A 51 -19.26 29.64 2.73
C ASN A 51 -18.91 28.72 1.57
N ALA A 52 -18.30 27.56 1.86
CA ALA A 52 -18.00 26.55 0.85
C ALA A 52 -19.26 26.03 0.13
N PHE A 53 -20.36 25.85 0.83
CA PHE A 53 -21.64 25.43 0.22
C PHE A 53 -22.32 26.50 -0.66
N LYS A 54 -21.88 27.78 -0.60
CA LYS A 54 -22.38 28.82 -1.53
C LYS A 54 -22.03 28.53 -2.99
N ILE A 55 -21.13 27.57 -3.27
CA ILE A 55 -20.87 27.08 -4.63
C ILE A 55 -22.18 26.60 -5.32
N ASP A 56 -23.11 26.08 -4.55
CA ASP A 56 -24.44 25.66 -5.09
C ASP A 56 -25.22 26.83 -5.70
N LEU A 57 -24.96 28.08 -5.27
CA LEU A 57 -25.60 29.31 -5.71
C LEU A 57 -24.91 29.98 -6.91
N VAL A 58 -23.68 29.55 -7.27
CA VAL A 58 -22.94 30.13 -8.38
C VAL A 58 -23.56 29.70 -9.70
N ASP A 59 -23.71 30.61 -10.65
CA ASP A 59 -24.24 30.32 -11.99
C ASP A 59 -23.13 29.90 -12.95
N ASP A 60 -22.38 28.87 -12.57
CA ASP A 60 -21.32 28.26 -13.38
C ASP A 60 -21.34 26.73 -13.13
N ASN A 61 -21.99 26.02 -14.02
CA ASN A 61 -22.14 24.58 -13.91
C ASN A 61 -20.81 23.83 -14.08
N PHE A 62 -19.87 24.37 -14.87
CA PHE A 62 -18.57 23.75 -15.03
C PHE A 62 -17.72 23.88 -13.75
N LEU A 63 -17.72 25.06 -13.12
CA LEU A 63 -17.06 25.25 -11.83
C LEU A 63 -17.65 24.33 -10.75
N LYS A 64 -19.00 24.20 -10.71
CA LYS A 64 -19.65 23.23 -9.81
C LYS A 64 -19.17 21.81 -10.03
N GLU A 65 -19.03 21.38 -11.30
CA GLU A 65 -18.52 20.05 -11.62
C GLU A 65 -17.06 19.86 -11.18
N VAL A 66 -16.23 20.89 -11.34
CA VAL A 66 -14.82 20.86 -10.92
C VAL A 66 -14.70 20.71 -9.40
N ILE A 67 -15.46 21.46 -8.64
CA ILE A 67 -15.39 21.49 -7.17
C ILE A 67 -16.03 20.24 -6.54
N ASN A 68 -17.17 19.78 -7.07
CA ASN A 68 -17.92 18.69 -6.47
C ASN A 68 -17.28 17.33 -6.74
N ILE A 69 -17.26 16.46 -5.72
CA ILE A 69 -16.74 15.11 -5.81
C ILE A 69 -17.73 14.22 -6.60
N PRO A 70 -17.29 13.38 -7.53
CA PRO A 70 -18.13 12.37 -8.16
C PRO A 70 -18.40 11.20 -7.20
N TYR A 71 -19.25 11.42 -6.20
CA TYR A 71 -19.52 10.44 -5.15
C TYR A 71 -19.95 9.08 -5.70
N ALA A 72 -19.30 8.03 -5.20
CA ALA A 72 -19.72 6.64 -5.40
C ALA A 72 -20.84 6.25 -4.42
N GLY A 73 -20.92 6.92 -3.27
CA GLY A 73 -21.78 6.54 -2.14
C GLY A 73 -21.32 5.22 -1.49
N ILE A 74 -20.04 4.90 -1.59
CA ILE A 74 -19.38 3.71 -1.02
C ILE A 74 -18.11 4.18 -0.35
N THR A 75 -17.90 3.76 0.89
CA THR A 75 -16.73 4.14 1.69
C THR A 75 -15.51 3.24 1.42
N MET A 76 -14.32 3.72 1.76
CA MET A 76 -13.07 2.94 1.76
C MET A 76 -13.23 1.64 2.56
N GLY A 77 -13.86 1.72 3.75
CA GLY A 77 -14.11 0.57 4.62
C GLY A 77 -15.04 -0.47 3.99
N GLU A 78 -16.12 -0.04 3.31
CA GLU A 78 -17.04 -0.94 2.61
C GLU A 78 -16.37 -1.69 1.45
N MET A 79 -15.42 -1.05 0.75
CA MET A 79 -14.64 -1.68 -0.32
C MET A 79 -13.42 -2.45 0.17
N GLY A 80 -13.04 -2.35 1.44
CA GLY A 80 -11.82 -2.95 1.97
C GLY A 80 -10.55 -2.41 1.34
N VAL A 81 -10.54 -1.13 0.92
CA VAL A 81 -9.38 -0.50 0.30
C VAL A 81 -8.21 -0.42 1.28
N GLY A 82 -7.00 -0.71 0.82
CA GLY A 82 -5.77 -0.78 1.61
C GLY A 82 -5.50 -2.15 2.24
N SER A 83 -6.23 -3.20 1.82
CA SER A 83 -6.08 -4.55 2.37
C SER A 83 -5.56 -5.60 1.37
N ARG A 84 -5.37 -5.22 0.10
CA ARG A 84 -5.00 -6.11 -1.01
C ARG A 84 -5.89 -7.37 -1.12
N GLY A 85 -7.18 -7.17 -0.89
CA GLY A 85 -8.21 -8.15 -1.17
C GLY A 85 -9.00 -7.79 -2.43
N SER A 86 -10.00 -8.59 -2.80
CA SER A 86 -10.76 -8.43 -4.06
C SER A 86 -11.48 -7.09 -4.19
N GLY A 87 -11.87 -6.46 -3.07
CA GLY A 87 -12.46 -5.13 -3.08
C GLY A 87 -11.43 -4.04 -3.38
N ASP A 88 -10.26 -4.15 -2.80
CA ASP A 88 -9.12 -3.25 -2.99
C ASP A 88 -8.61 -3.30 -4.44
N PHE A 89 -8.34 -4.49 -4.96
CA PHE A 89 -7.90 -4.69 -6.35
C PHE A 89 -8.84 -4.03 -7.35
N PHE A 90 -10.16 -4.08 -7.10
CA PHE A 90 -11.13 -3.41 -7.96
C PHE A 90 -10.96 -1.90 -7.96
N VAL A 91 -10.76 -1.27 -6.79
CA VAL A 91 -10.56 0.18 -6.68
C VAL A 91 -9.24 0.60 -7.28
N HIS A 92 -8.15 -0.13 -7.02
CA HIS A 92 -6.83 0.13 -7.62
C HIS A 92 -6.85 0.05 -9.13
N LYS A 93 -7.55 -0.93 -9.70
CA LYS A 93 -7.79 -1.00 -11.15
C LYS A 93 -8.48 0.25 -11.68
N LYS A 94 -9.48 0.80 -10.97
CA LYS A 94 -10.16 2.05 -11.39
C LYS A 94 -9.25 3.27 -11.27
N ILE A 95 -8.40 3.33 -10.24
CA ILE A 95 -7.37 4.38 -10.12
C ILE A 95 -6.39 4.29 -11.30
N ALA A 96 -5.90 3.09 -11.61
CA ALA A 96 -5.01 2.86 -12.75
C ALA A 96 -5.65 3.23 -14.10
N GLU A 97 -6.94 2.95 -14.30
CA GLU A 97 -7.71 3.37 -15.48
C GLU A 97 -7.74 4.91 -15.62
N ILE A 98 -7.91 5.65 -14.50
CA ILE A 98 -7.87 7.13 -14.50
C ILE A 98 -6.48 7.62 -14.94
N VAL A 99 -5.41 7.09 -14.34
CA VAL A 99 -4.02 7.44 -14.69
C VAL A 99 -3.74 7.13 -16.15
N SER A 100 -4.08 5.93 -16.62
CA SER A 100 -3.82 5.48 -18.00
C SER A 100 -4.68 6.19 -19.04
N SER A 101 -5.72 6.91 -18.63
CA SER A 101 -6.52 7.77 -19.53
C SER A 101 -5.79 9.07 -19.92
N THR A 102 -4.56 9.29 -19.44
CA THR A 102 -3.71 10.41 -19.84
C THR A 102 -2.94 10.10 -21.13
N LYS A 103 -2.39 11.15 -21.77
CA LYS A 103 -1.52 11.00 -22.95
C LYS A 103 -0.08 10.60 -22.58
N THR A 104 0.30 10.76 -21.32
CA THR A 104 1.61 10.37 -20.79
C THR A 104 1.73 8.85 -20.72
N LYS A 105 2.94 8.35 -20.92
CA LYS A 105 3.21 6.91 -20.93
C LYS A 105 4.32 6.57 -19.94
N SER A 106 4.15 5.50 -19.22
CA SER A 106 5.19 4.82 -18.44
C SER A 106 5.66 3.57 -19.19
N PHE A 107 6.82 3.04 -18.81
CA PHE A 107 7.33 1.79 -19.39
C PHE A 107 6.58 0.59 -18.79
N VAL A 108 6.42 0.54 -17.46
CA VAL A 108 5.48 -0.35 -16.77
C VAL A 108 4.23 0.47 -16.46
N ASN A 109 3.08 0.04 -16.97
CA ASN A 109 1.84 0.80 -16.87
C ASN A 109 1.12 0.48 -15.53
N PRO A 110 0.52 1.45 -14.86
CA PRO A 110 -0.25 1.20 -13.63
C PRO A 110 -1.36 0.14 -13.77
N THR A 111 -1.89 -0.10 -14.99
CA THR A 111 -2.88 -1.16 -15.23
C THR A 111 -2.30 -2.57 -15.19
N GLU A 112 -0.99 -2.73 -15.20
CA GLU A 112 -0.30 -4.02 -15.06
C GLU A 112 -0.23 -4.45 -13.59
N GLN A 113 -0.50 -3.55 -12.65
CA GLN A 113 -0.56 -3.78 -11.21
C GLN A 113 0.73 -4.35 -10.62
N ASP A 114 1.89 -4.03 -11.22
CA ASP A 114 3.20 -4.32 -10.63
C ASP A 114 3.45 -3.43 -9.40
N ASP A 115 4.38 -3.83 -8.55
CA ASP A 115 4.64 -3.18 -7.25
C ASP A 115 5.30 -1.79 -7.41
N GLY A 116 6.04 -1.55 -8.49
CA GLY A 116 6.67 -0.27 -8.80
C GLY A 116 6.33 0.28 -10.18
N GLY A 117 6.27 1.61 -10.30
CA GLY A 117 6.13 2.32 -11.57
C GLY A 117 7.49 2.55 -12.24
N VAL A 118 7.58 2.35 -13.56
CA VAL A 118 8.84 2.50 -14.29
C VAL A 118 8.71 3.44 -15.48
N VAL A 119 9.65 4.37 -15.61
CA VAL A 119 9.84 5.18 -16.81
C VAL A 119 11.18 4.85 -17.45
N LYS A 120 11.19 4.83 -18.78
CA LYS A 120 12.41 4.63 -19.58
C LYS A 120 12.92 5.99 -20.06
N THR A 121 14.21 6.22 -19.89
CA THR A 121 14.92 7.38 -20.44
C THR A 121 16.17 6.95 -21.17
N ASN A 122 16.80 7.87 -21.91
CA ASN A 122 18.09 7.64 -22.54
C ASN A 122 19.12 8.62 -21.99
N ILE A 123 20.23 8.09 -21.51
CA ILE A 123 21.36 8.86 -21.01
C ILE A 123 22.59 8.44 -21.77
N SER A 124 23.22 9.39 -22.47
CA SER A 124 24.46 9.17 -23.27
C SER A 124 24.35 8.04 -24.31
N GLY A 125 23.14 7.79 -24.83
CA GLY A 125 22.89 6.72 -25.84
C GLY A 125 22.43 5.39 -25.23
N GLU A 126 22.48 5.20 -23.92
CA GLU A 126 22.07 4.00 -23.22
C GLU A 126 20.65 4.14 -22.63
N ASN A 127 19.90 3.05 -22.62
CA ASN A 127 18.59 3.01 -22.00
C ASN A 127 18.75 2.87 -20.49
N VAL A 128 18.10 3.76 -19.74
CA VAL A 128 18.04 3.72 -18.28
C VAL A 128 16.57 3.63 -17.85
N TYR A 129 16.28 2.72 -16.94
CA TYR A 129 14.96 2.56 -16.35
C TYR A 129 14.98 3.16 -14.94
N ILE A 130 14.09 4.12 -14.70
CA ILE A 130 13.91 4.74 -13.38
C ILE A 130 12.65 4.15 -12.78
N THR A 131 12.81 3.47 -11.67
CA THR A 131 11.72 2.85 -10.89
C THR A 131 11.38 3.74 -9.72
N THR A 132 10.09 3.89 -9.43
CA THR A 132 9.59 4.61 -8.27
C THR A 132 8.49 3.82 -7.58
N ALA A 133 8.50 3.85 -6.25
CA ALA A 133 7.44 3.30 -5.42
C ALA A 133 7.16 4.23 -4.24
N ILE A 134 5.98 4.11 -3.65
CA ILE A 134 5.59 4.86 -2.45
C ILE A 134 4.66 4.02 -1.60
N ASP A 135 4.98 3.90 -0.32
CA ASP A 135 4.16 3.22 0.67
C ASP A 135 3.76 4.13 1.83
N GLY A 136 2.57 3.89 2.36
CA GLY A 136 2.09 4.53 3.57
C GLY A 136 2.44 3.74 4.83
N ILE A 137 2.64 4.44 5.94
CA ILE A 137 2.81 3.82 7.25
C ILE A 137 1.65 2.88 7.55
N HIS A 138 1.92 1.70 8.09
CA HIS A 138 0.86 0.84 8.62
C HIS A 138 0.08 1.60 9.70
N SER A 139 -1.22 1.80 9.52
CA SER A 139 -2.04 2.76 10.27
C SER A 139 -1.98 2.60 11.80
N ARG A 140 -1.80 1.37 12.32
CA ARG A 140 -1.69 1.10 13.76
C ARG A 140 -0.30 1.42 14.33
N LEU A 141 0.73 1.49 13.48
CA LEU A 141 2.09 1.88 13.87
C LEU A 141 2.26 3.41 14.03
N SER A 142 1.22 4.20 13.81
CA SER A 142 1.14 5.58 14.30
C SER A 142 1.44 5.72 15.80
N GLU A 143 1.14 4.69 16.60
CA GLU A 143 1.43 4.66 18.05
C GLU A 143 2.84 4.10 18.37
N TYR A 144 3.56 3.63 17.38
CA TYR A 144 4.91 3.06 17.45
C TYR A 144 5.74 3.59 16.29
N PRO A 145 6.04 4.91 16.28
CA PRO A 145 6.53 5.59 15.07
C PRO A 145 7.88 5.05 14.57
N PHE A 146 8.80 4.66 15.45
CA PHE A 146 10.06 4.04 15.03
C PHE A 146 9.83 2.79 14.16
N LEU A 147 8.99 1.87 14.66
CA LEU A 147 8.62 0.67 13.92
C LEU A 147 7.88 1.03 12.62
N GLY A 148 7.04 2.06 12.68
CA GLY A 148 6.35 2.59 11.51
C GLY A 148 7.31 3.07 10.44
N GLY A 149 8.28 3.90 10.81
CA GLY A 149 9.32 4.43 9.91
C GLY A 149 10.22 3.33 9.35
N PHE A 150 10.66 2.39 10.19
CA PHE A 150 11.45 1.24 9.77
C PHE A 150 10.73 0.40 8.70
N HIS A 151 9.49 -0.01 8.98
CA HIS A 151 8.77 -0.92 8.10
C HIS A 151 8.32 -0.28 6.79
N VAL A 152 7.85 0.99 6.81
CA VAL A 152 7.40 1.65 5.58
C VAL A 152 8.58 1.99 4.65
N THR A 153 9.74 2.32 5.22
CA THR A 153 10.95 2.56 4.42
C THR A 153 11.39 1.27 3.72
N ARG A 154 11.41 0.17 4.46
CA ARG A 154 11.71 -1.15 3.90
C ARG A 154 10.69 -1.57 2.84
N ALA A 155 9.39 -1.30 3.04
CA ALA A 155 8.34 -1.64 2.10
C ALA A 155 8.54 -0.93 0.75
N SER A 156 8.64 0.40 0.76
CA SER A 156 8.89 1.19 -0.46
C SER A 156 10.17 0.79 -1.21
N LEU A 157 11.23 0.41 -0.47
CA LEU A 157 12.47 -0.10 -1.09
C LEU A 157 12.29 -1.48 -1.71
N ARG A 158 11.49 -2.36 -1.10
CA ARG A 158 11.18 -3.68 -1.69
C ARG A 158 10.49 -3.55 -3.03
N ASP A 159 9.52 -2.65 -3.15
CA ASP A 159 8.81 -2.41 -4.41
C ASP A 159 9.75 -1.97 -5.53
N VAL A 160 10.76 -1.17 -5.23
CA VAL A 160 11.82 -0.82 -6.18
C VAL A 160 12.68 -2.04 -6.52
N CYS A 161 13.04 -2.83 -5.50
CA CYS A 161 13.88 -4.03 -5.68
C CYS A 161 13.19 -5.09 -6.54
N VAL A 162 11.88 -5.35 -6.34
CA VAL A 162 11.16 -6.38 -7.13
C VAL A 162 10.94 -5.98 -8.57
N MET A 163 11.12 -4.71 -8.92
CA MET A 163 11.18 -4.26 -10.30
C MET A 163 12.58 -4.44 -10.93
N GLY A 164 13.51 -5.07 -10.21
CA GLY A 164 14.88 -5.30 -10.66
C GLY A 164 15.78 -4.05 -10.62
N ALA A 165 15.35 -2.99 -9.97
CA ALA A 165 16.11 -1.76 -9.87
C ALA A 165 16.97 -1.71 -8.60
N LYS A 166 18.14 -1.06 -8.68
CA LYS A 166 18.97 -0.74 -7.53
C LYS A 166 18.45 0.55 -6.88
N PRO A 167 18.04 0.53 -5.61
CA PRO A 167 17.63 1.74 -4.90
C PRO A 167 18.76 2.77 -4.84
N VAL A 168 18.45 4.06 -5.05
CA VAL A 168 19.44 5.15 -5.05
C VAL A 168 19.01 6.33 -4.19
N ALA A 169 17.73 6.47 -3.86
CA ALA A 169 17.24 7.58 -3.03
C ALA A 169 15.93 7.21 -2.33
N ILE A 170 15.74 7.80 -1.16
CA ILE A 170 14.53 7.74 -0.35
C ILE A 170 13.99 9.15 -0.19
N ILE A 171 12.68 9.32 -0.25
CA ILE A 171 11.97 10.56 0.07
C ILE A 171 10.91 10.29 1.13
N SER A 172 10.58 11.26 1.98
CA SER A 172 9.60 11.08 3.05
C SER A 172 8.52 12.14 3.03
N ASP A 173 7.29 11.75 3.41
CA ASP A 173 6.16 12.64 3.58
C ASP A 173 5.54 12.39 4.96
N LEU A 174 5.67 13.39 5.86
CA LEU A 174 5.31 13.28 7.27
C LEU A 174 4.07 14.12 7.57
N HIS A 175 2.99 13.45 7.96
CA HIS A 175 1.75 14.11 8.34
C HIS A 175 1.35 13.69 9.75
N LEU A 176 1.31 14.66 10.68
CA LEU A 176 0.87 14.45 12.06
C LEU A 176 -0.39 15.27 12.30
N ALA A 177 -1.38 14.71 12.98
CA ALA A 177 -2.57 15.44 13.37
C ALA A 177 -2.23 16.52 14.42
N ASP A 178 -3.06 17.56 14.52
CA ASP A 178 -2.78 18.83 15.15
C ASP A 178 -2.38 18.74 16.64
N ASP A 179 -2.91 17.75 17.38
CA ASP A 179 -2.62 17.54 18.80
C ASP A 179 -1.53 16.47 19.03
N GLY A 180 -0.86 16.00 17.96
CA GLY A 180 0.21 15.01 18.06
C GLY A 180 1.51 15.57 18.57
N ASP A 181 2.20 14.82 19.43
CA ASP A 181 3.52 15.18 19.92
C ASP A 181 4.55 15.11 18.79
N VAL A 182 5.33 16.17 18.57
CA VAL A 182 6.37 16.24 17.53
C VAL A 182 7.45 15.15 17.67
N GLY A 183 7.62 14.56 18.85
CA GLY A 183 8.48 13.41 19.09
C GLY A 183 8.13 12.22 18.18
N LYS A 184 6.86 12.06 17.78
CA LYS A 184 6.45 11.03 16.81
C LYS A 184 7.13 11.21 15.44
N LEU A 185 7.35 12.46 14.99
CA LEU A 185 8.05 12.75 13.74
C LEU A 185 9.53 12.35 13.83
N PHE A 186 10.16 12.64 14.96
CA PHE A 186 11.56 12.32 15.20
C PHE A 186 11.78 10.81 15.29
N ASP A 187 10.91 10.12 16.01
CA ASP A 187 10.97 8.68 16.20
C ASP A 187 10.73 7.94 14.89
N PHE A 188 9.74 8.36 14.10
CA PHE A 188 9.51 7.85 12.74
C PHE A 188 10.73 8.05 11.83
N THR A 189 11.30 9.25 11.83
CA THR A 189 12.48 9.58 11.03
C THR A 189 13.68 8.73 11.45
N SER A 190 13.85 8.49 12.75
CA SER A 190 14.91 7.61 13.27
C SER A 190 14.74 6.16 12.75
N GLY A 191 13.51 5.65 12.74
CA GLY A 191 13.22 4.33 12.17
C GLY A 191 13.54 4.25 10.67
N ALA A 192 13.13 5.26 9.90
CA ALA A 192 13.45 5.36 8.48
C ALA A 192 14.96 5.48 8.23
N SER A 193 15.66 6.32 9.02
CA SER A 193 17.11 6.50 8.91
C SER A 193 17.89 5.24 9.27
N THR A 194 17.37 4.41 10.17
CA THR A 194 17.97 3.11 10.48
C THR A 194 18.03 2.21 9.25
N VAL A 195 16.96 2.11 8.48
CA VAL A 195 16.94 1.34 7.24
C VAL A 195 17.87 1.98 6.20
N SER A 196 17.81 3.31 6.04
CA SER A 196 18.66 4.08 5.13
C SER A 196 20.15 3.77 5.36
N GLU A 197 20.60 3.78 6.61
CA GLU A 197 21.99 3.50 6.99
C GLU A 197 22.36 2.02 6.74
N LEU A 198 21.47 1.07 7.12
CA LEU A 198 21.73 -0.37 6.95
C LEU A 198 21.87 -0.81 5.50
N ILE A 199 21.28 -0.07 4.55
CA ILE A 199 21.31 -0.42 3.13
C ILE A 199 22.09 0.57 2.26
N ASP A 200 22.71 1.58 2.88
CA ASP A 200 23.49 2.63 2.21
C ASP A 200 22.70 3.39 1.11
N VAL A 201 21.45 3.74 1.39
CA VAL A 201 20.60 4.53 0.49
C VAL A 201 20.10 5.78 1.22
N PRO A 202 20.48 7.00 0.78
CA PRO A 202 20.19 8.23 1.51
C PRO A 202 18.74 8.66 1.44
N ILE A 203 18.24 9.25 2.53
CA ILE A 203 17.02 10.06 2.54
C ILE A 203 17.38 11.46 2.03
N VAL A 204 16.90 11.84 0.84
CA VAL A 204 17.37 13.04 0.13
C VAL A 204 16.38 14.20 0.16
N ALA A 205 15.12 13.95 0.42
CA ALA A 205 14.09 14.99 0.45
C ALA A 205 12.91 14.56 1.34
N GLY A 206 12.13 15.54 1.78
CA GLY A 206 10.93 15.27 2.55
C GLY A 206 10.01 16.48 2.64
N SER A 207 8.78 16.23 3.07
CA SER A 207 7.77 17.22 3.42
C SER A 207 7.23 16.93 4.80
N THR A 208 6.82 17.97 5.53
CA THR A 208 6.20 17.81 6.84
C THR A 208 4.98 18.73 6.93
N LEU A 209 3.81 18.13 7.16
CA LEU A 209 2.54 18.83 7.20
C LEU A 209 1.68 18.34 8.38
N ARG A 210 0.63 19.10 8.69
CA ARG A 210 -0.45 18.63 9.59
C ARG A 210 -1.51 17.90 8.77
N VAL A 211 -2.01 16.79 9.29
CA VAL A 211 -3.14 16.08 8.66
C VAL A 211 -4.36 16.99 8.67
N GLY A 212 -4.83 17.40 7.48
CA GLY A 212 -6.00 18.26 7.34
C GLY A 212 -5.84 19.66 7.95
N GLY A 213 -4.61 20.14 8.17
CA GLY A 213 -4.34 21.42 8.83
C GLY A 213 -4.94 21.48 10.23
N ASP A 214 -5.71 22.53 10.53
CA ASP A 214 -6.37 22.73 11.83
C ASP A 214 -7.69 21.94 11.96
N MET A 215 -8.11 21.20 10.91
CA MET A 215 -9.43 20.56 10.83
C MET A 215 -9.44 19.11 11.29
N VAL A 216 -8.28 18.48 11.53
CA VAL A 216 -8.20 17.09 12.01
C VAL A 216 -7.55 17.05 13.38
N LEU A 217 -8.38 16.89 14.40
CA LEU A 217 -7.97 16.77 15.80
C LEU A 217 -7.46 15.38 16.13
N GLY A 218 -6.54 15.29 17.10
CA GLY A 218 -5.96 14.06 17.60
C GLY A 218 -4.46 13.95 17.32
N ASN A 219 -3.91 12.77 17.52
CA ASN A 219 -2.47 12.51 17.51
C ASN A 219 -2.03 11.49 16.44
N ARG A 220 -2.87 11.26 15.41
CA ARG A 220 -2.59 10.27 14.36
C ARG A 220 -1.44 10.72 13.46
N LEU A 221 -0.42 9.87 13.34
CA LEU A 221 0.61 9.98 12.32
C LEU A 221 0.14 9.24 11.05
N VAL A 222 0.12 9.95 9.92
CA VAL A 222 -0.20 9.44 8.59
C VAL A 222 0.96 9.86 7.69
N SER A 223 1.89 8.97 7.43
CA SER A 223 3.13 9.28 6.74
C SER A 223 3.41 8.27 5.64
N SER A 224 4.25 8.64 4.70
CA SER A 224 4.67 7.78 3.62
C SER A 224 6.15 7.92 3.31
N ILE A 225 6.72 6.88 2.73
CA ILE A 225 8.08 6.85 2.19
C ILE A 225 7.99 6.50 0.72
N GLY A 226 8.66 7.31 -0.11
CA GLY A 226 8.92 6.99 -1.50
C GLY A 226 10.36 6.56 -1.70
N SER A 227 10.57 5.66 -2.65
CA SER A 227 11.89 5.19 -3.05
C SER A 227 12.08 5.30 -4.54
N ILE A 228 13.32 5.56 -4.94
CA ILE A 228 13.73 5.70 -6.33
C ILE A 228 14.86 4.72 -6.58
N GLY A 229 14.78 3.98 -7.67
CA GLY A 229 15.83 3.09 -8.13
C GLY A 229 16.13 3.24 -9.60
N VAL A 230 17.26 2.71 -10.02
CA VAL A 230 17.71 2.72 -11.42
C VAL A 230 18.10 1.32 -11.86
N SER A 231 17.89 1.02 -13.15
CA SER A 231 18.34 -0.20 -13.80
C SER A 231 18.74 0.05 -15.24
N GLU A 232 19.78 -0.64 -15.71
CA GLU A 232 20.15 -0.70 -17.12
C GLU A 232 19.44 -1.84 -17.85
N HIS A 233 18.81 -2.75 -17.11
CA HIS A 233 18.09 -3.91 -17.64
C HIS A 233 16.56 -3.63 -17.69
N VAL A 234 15.90 -4.36 -18.56
CA VAL A 234 14.43 -4.39 -18.62
C VAL A 234 13.91 -4.83 -17.25
N PRO A 235 12.96 -4.10 -16.64
CA PRO A 235 12.41 -4.45 -15.34
C PRO A 235 11.86 -5.87 -15.27
N THR A 236 12.03 -6.52 -14.14
CA THR A 236 11.24 -7.69 -13.76
C THR A 236 9.79 -7.25 -13.64
N ALA A 237 8.87 -7.98 -14.26
CA ALA A 237 7.45 -7.62 -14.24
C ALA A 237 6.59 -8.87 -14.32
N ARG A 238 5.44 -8.87 -13.64
CA ARG A 238 4.52 -10.02 -13.56
C ARG A 238 4.18 -10.59 -14.94
N LYS A 239 4.00 -9.75 -15.95
CA LYS A 239 3.69 -10.15 -17.34
C LYS A 239 4.78 -10.97 -18.04
N ARG A 240 5.99 -11.04 -17.50
CA ARG A 240 7.11 -11.80 -18.08
C ARG A 240 7.15 -13.27 -17.62
N ALA A 241 6.29 -13.68 -16.66
CA ALA A 241 6.21 -15.07 -16.22
C ALA A 241 5.82 -15.99 -17.40
N GLU A 242 6.45 -17.16 -17.47
CA GLU A 242 6.25 -18.14 -18.54
C GLU A 242 5.95 -19.53 -17.96
N VAL A 243 5.24 -20.36 -18.72
CA VAL A 243 4.97 -21.75 -18.36
C VAL A 243 6.27 -22.54 -18.22
N GLY A 244 6.45 -23.20 -17.08
CA GLY A 244 7.64 -23.97 -16.73
C GLY A 244 8.66 -23.20 -15.89
N ASP A 245 8.42 -21.92 -15.62
CA ASP A 245 9.20 -21.18 -14.63
C ASP A 245 9.05 -21.80 -13.25
N VAL A 246 10.11 -21.73 -12.46
CA VAL A 246 10.14 -22.19 -11.06
C VAL A 246 9.82 -20.99 -10.15
N ILE A 247 9.01 -21.24 -9.15
CA ILE A 247 8.65 -20.22 -8.14
C ILE A 247 9.52 -20.45 -6.91
N LEU A 248 10.34 -19.44 -6.59
CA LEU A 248 11.20 -19.42 -5.41
C LEU A 248 10.62 -18.45 -4.37
N LEU A 249 10.86 -18.74 -3.09
CA LEU A 249 10.46 -17.89 -1.97
C LEU A 249 11.59 -17.78 -0.95
N THR A 250 11.92 -16.56 -0.53
CA THR A 250 12.84 -16.36 0.60
C THR A 250 12.09 -16.50 1.92
N GLU A 251 12.81 -16.78 3.01
CA GLU A 251 12.22 -16.77 4.35
C GLU A 251 11.67 -15.37 4.66
N GLY A 252 10.42 -15.32 5.14
CA GLY A 252 9.73 -14.09 5.53
C GLY A 252 9.46 -14.04 7.02
N SER A 253 9.72 -12.87 7.62
CA SER A 253 9.45 -12.57 9.02
C SER A 253 8.34 -11.53 9.20
N GLY A 254 7.79 -11.05 8.09
CA GLY A 254 6.78 -10.00 8.08
C GLY A 254 7.35 -8.60 8.33
N GLY A 255 6.45 -7.63 8.31
CA GLY A 255 6.73 -6.21 8.53
C GLY A 255 5.67 -5.55 9.39
N GLY A 256 5.16 -4.41 8.94
CA GLY A 256 4.19 -3.62 9.70
C GLY A 256 2.95 -4.38 10.13
N THR A 257 2.45 -5.30 9.31
CA THR A 257 1.29 -6.13 9.63
C THR A 257 1.60 -7.15 10.71
N ILE A 258 2.70 -7.89 10.61
CA ILE A 258 3.13 -8.87 11.63
C ILE A 258 3.50 -8.17 12.94
N THR A 259 4.24 -7.06 12.87
CA THR A 259 4.55 -6.23 14.04
C THR A 259 3.27 -5.76 14.75
N THR A 260 2.27 -5.28 13.99
CA THR A 260 0.96 -4.91 14.54
C THR A 260 0.25 -6.10 15.17
N THR A 261 0.26 -7.26 14.52
CA THR A 261 -0.30 -8.50 15.06
C THR A 261 0.36 -8.85 16.39
N ALA A 262 1.68 -8.83 16.44
CA ALA A 262 2.47 -9.14 17.62
C ALA A 262 2.14 -8.20 18.80
N ILE A 263 2.17 -6.89 18.58
CA ILE A 263 1.90 -5.88 19.59
C ILE A 263 0.49 -6.05 20.19
N TYR A 264 -0.53 -6.10 19.33
CA TYR A 264 -1.92 -6.09 19.77
C TYR A 264 -2.45 -7.44 20.23
N ASN A 265 -1.64 -8.50 20.17
CA ASN A 265 -1.95 -9.81 20.74
C ASN A 265 -0.92 -10.28 21.78
N GLY A 266 0.09 -9.45 22.13
CA GLY A 266 1.03 -9.72 23.22
C GLY A 266 2.20 -10.66 22.88
N PHE A 267 2.57 -10.81 21.61
CA PHE A 267 3.71 -11.62 21.14
C PHE A 267 4.95 -10.75 20.89
N PHE A 268 5.41 -10.04 21.91
CA PHE A 268 6.45 -9.01 21.78
C PHE A 268 7.81 -9.52 21.28
N ASP A 269 8.14 -10.77 21.49
CA ASP A 269 9.37 -11.40 20.99
C ASP A 269 9.40 -11.55 19.47
N VAL A 270 8.22 -11.59 18.83
CA VAL A 270 8.09 -11.62 17.35
C VAL A 270 8.51 -10.28 16.72
N ILE A 271 8.44 -9.17 17.45
CA ILE A 271 8.81 -7.85 16.92
C ILE A 271 10.26 -7.85 16.41
N TRP A 272 11.19 -8.49 17.15
CA TRP A 272 12.59 -8.55 16.75
C TRP A 272 12.80 -9.30 15.44
N GLU A 273 12.00 -10.32 15.16
CA GLU A 273 12.06 -11.07 13.90
C GLU A 273 11.66 -10.19 12.70
N THR A 274 10.79 -9.20 12.91
CA THR A 274 10.33 -8.30 11.85
C THR A 274 11.33 -7.19 11.51
N LEU A 275 12.30 -6.91 12.39
CA LEU A 275 13.37 -5.91 12.16
C LEU A 275 14.50 -6.53 11.31
N ASP A 276 14.18 -6.83 10.06
CA ASP A 276 15.04 -7.56 9.13
C ASP A 276 15.16 -6.83 7.78
N ILE A 277 16.33 -6.91 7.14
CA ILE A 277 16.63 -6.36 5.82
C ILE A 277 17.05 -7.43 4.81
N SER A 278 16.88 -8.70 5.13
CA SER A 278 17.29 -9.85 4.30
C SER A 278 16.69 -9.82 2.90
N PHE A 279 15.44 -9.34 2.77
CA PHE A 279 14.79 -9.15 1.48
C PHE A 279 15.62 -8.24 0.54
N ILE A 280 16.06 -7.09 1.04
CA ILE A 280 16.83 -6.12 0.25
C ILE A 280 18.21 -6.67 -0.07
N LYS A 281 18.85 -7.39 0.87
CA LYS A 281 20.12 -8.09 0.62
C LYS A 281 20.00 -9.13 -0.48
N ALA A 282 18.92 -9.93 -0.46
CA ALA A 282 18.64 -10.92 -1.50
C ALA A 282 18.46 -10.29 -2.88
N SER A 283 17.75 -9.16 -2.97
CA SER A 283 17.61 -8.46 -4.24
C SER A 283 18.90 -7.79 -4.71
N ASN A 284 19.67 -7.19 -3.80
CA ASN A 284 20.92 -6.51 -4.14
C ASN A 284 21.96 -7.47 -4.71
N VAL A 285 22.14 -8.65 -4.11
CA VAL A 285 23.12 -9.63 -4.62
C VAL A 285 22.78 -10.11 -6.03
N LEU A 286 21.49 -10.23 -6.37
CA LEU A 286 21.05 -10.58 -7.73
C LEU A 286 21.40 -9.49 -8.75
N ASN A 287 21.36 -8.21 -8.35
CA ASN A 287 21.84 -7.10 -9.17
C ASN A 287 23.37 -7.12 -9.32
N GLU A 288 24.10 -7.33 -8.23
CA GLU A 288 25.57 -7.36 -8.20
C GLU A 288 26.14 -8.49 -9.07
N GLU A 289 25.50 -9.66 -9.05
CA GLU A 289 25.87 -10.81 -9.88
C GLU A 289 25.24 -10.79 -11.29
N ASN A 290 24.50 -9.71 -11.63
CA ASN A 290 23.87 -9.51 -12.93
C ASN A 290 22.85 -10.62 -13.33
N LEU A 291 22.22 -11.25 -12.34
CA LEU A 291 21.19 -12.27 -12.53
C LEU A 291 19.79 -11.66 -12.79
N ILE A 292 19.56 -10.44 -12.34
CA ILE A 292 18.28 -9.73 -12.47
C ILE A 292 17.74 -9.72 -13.91
N LYS A 293 18.60 -9.55 -14.90
CA LYS A 293 18.22 -9.46 -16.31
C LYS A 293 17.51 -10.72 -16.84
N ASP A 294 17.84 -11.88 -16.24
CA ASP A 294 17.34 -13.19 -16.67
C ASP A 294 16.15 -13.68 -15.81
N ILE A 295 15.82 -12.97 -14.71
CA ILE A 295 14.64 -13.23 -13.89
C ILE A 295 13.40 -12.66 -14.57
N HIS A 296 12.34 -13.44 -14.67
CA HIS A 296 11.12 -13.02 -15.34
C HIS A 296 10.28 -12.09 -14.47
N ALA A 297 9.95 -12.50 -13.23
CA ALA A 297 9.17 -11.67 -12.33
C ALA A 297 9.66 -11.80 -10.88
N MET A 298 9.48 -10.74 -10.13
CA MET A 298 9.62 -10.71 -8.69
C MET A 298 8.45 -9.97 -8.07
N THR A 299 8.07 -10.31 -6.86
CA THR A 299 7.08 -9.57 -6.07
C THR A 299 7.38 -9.76 -4.58
N ASP A 300 6.97 -8.83 -3.76
CA ASP A 300 7.00 -8.99 -2.33
C ASP A 300 5.65 -9.56 -1.83
N VAL A 301 5.71 -10.53 -0.93
CA VAL A 301 4.49 -11.12 -0.35
C VAL A 301 4.02 -10.24 0.79
N THR A 302 3.12 -9.29 0.48
CA THR A 302 2.62 -8.25 1.40
C THR A 302 1.16 -8.45 1.81
N ASN A 303 0.40 -7.39 2.04
CA ASN A 303 -1.02 -7.49 2.42
C ASN A 303 -1.81 -8.31 1.40
N GLY A 304 -2.73 -9.14 1.89
CA GLY A 304 -3.38 -10.16 1.07
C GLY A 304 -2.59 -11.47 0.96
N GLY A 305 -1.30 -11.43 1.32
CA GLY A 305 -0.41 -12.59 1.36
C GLY A 305 -0.22 -13.25 0.00
N LEU A 306 0.32 -14.45 0.00
CA LEU A 306 0.56 -15.24 -1.22
C LEU A 306 -0.73 -15.43 -2.05
N ARG A 307 -1.91 -15.47 -1.40
CA ARG A 307 -3.21 -15.52 -2.11
C ARG A 307 -3.43 -14.32 -3.01
N GLY A 308 -3.13 -13.11 -2.51
CA GLY A 308 -3.26 -11.87 -3.26
C GLY A 308 -2.28 -11.80 -4.42
N ASP A 309 -0.99 -11.97 -4.14
CA ASP A 309 0.07 -11.82 -5.13
C ASP A 309 -0.02 -12.88 -6.24
N ALA A 310 -0.28 -14.14 -5.90
CA ALA A 310 -0.50 -15.19 -6.88
C ALA A 310 -1.72 -14.92 -7.78
N HIS A 311 -2.79 -14.36 -7.21
CA HIS A 311 -3.98 -13.99 -7.98
C HIS A 311 -3.71 -12.84 -8.94
N GLU A 312 -2.95 -11.81 -8.53
CA GLU A 312 -2.57 -10.70 -9.40
C GLU A 312 -1.69 -11.18 -10.56
N ILE A 313 -0.72 -12.07 -10.32
CA ILE A 313 0.09 -12.67 -11.37
C ILE A 313 -0.78 -13.45 -12.36
N SER A 314 -1.68 -14.31 -11.87
CA SER A 314 -2.58 -15.08 -12.74
C SER A 314 -3.50 -14.17 -13.56
N ASN A 315 -4.04 -13.11 -12.97
CA ASN A 315 -4.89 -12.15 -13.69
C ASN A 315 -4.13 -11.37 -14.77
N THR A 316 -2.86 -11.04 -14.50
CA THR A 316 -2.03 -10.26 -15.43
C THR A 316 -1.55 -11.12 -16.60
N THR A 317 -1.24 -12.39 -16.36
CA THR A 317 -0.62 -13.29 -17.34
C THR A 317 -1.59 -14.27 -17.99
N GLY A 318 -2.69 -14.59 -17.33
CA GLY A 318 -3.56 -15.72 -17.70
C GLY A 318 -2.98 -17.09 -17.35
N LEU A 319 -1.86 -17.15 -16.61
CA LEU A 319 -1.17 -18.39 -16.22
C LEU A 319 -1.67 -18.92 -14.88
N GLY A 320 -1.43 -20.20 -14.61
CA GLY A 320 -1.60 -20.82 -13.32
C GLY A 320 -0.30 -20.85 -12.52
N LEU A 321 -0.42 -20.84 -11.20
CA LEU A 321 0.70 -21.04 -10.28
C LEU A 321 0.34 -22.21 -9.36
N GLU A 322 1.20 -23.22 -9.33
CA GLU A 322 1.06 -24.38 -8.47
C GLU A 322 2.05 -24.32 -7.32
N PHE A 323 1.58 -24.44 -6.08
CA PHE A 323 2.39 -24.25 -4.88
C PHE A 323 2.32 -25.47 -3.95
N SER A 324 3.45 -25.76 -3.27
CA SER A 324 3.52 -26.67 -2.15
C SER A 324 3.30 -25.92 -0.84
N LEU A 325 2.25 -26.26 -0.09
CA LEU A 325 1.95 -25.66 1.22
C LEU A 325 3.06 -25.95 2.23
N ASP A 326 3.60 -27.19 2.22
CA ASP A 326 4.67 -27.59 3.13
C ASP A 326 5.96 -26.77 2.89
N ASP A 327 6.29 -26.48 1.63
CA ASP A 327 7.47 -25.71 1.31
C ASP A 327 7.29 -24.22 1.59
N ILE A 328 6.10 -23.67 1.37
CA ILE A 328 5.76 -22.30 1.81
C ILE A 328 5.91 -22.16 3.32
N ASN A 329 5.35 -23.07 4.11
CA ASN A 329 5.42 -23.01 5.58
C ASN A 329 6.87 -23.05 6.11
N LYS A 330 7.78 -23.75 5.43
CA LYS A 330 9.22 -23.76 5.76
C LYS A 330 9.90 -22.41 5.53
N MET A 331 9.31 -21.55 4.68
CA MET A 331 9.81 -20.21 4.36
C MET A 331 9.14 -19.11 5.19
N ILE A 332 8.34 -19.44 6.17
CA ILE A 332 7.84 -18.48 7.17
C ILE A 332 8.69 -18.61 8.44
N ASN A 333 9.17 -17.48 8.99
CA ASN A 333 9.90 -17.49 10.24
C ASN A 333 9.15 -18.29 11.32
N PRO A 334 9.77 -19.24 12.01
CA PRO A 334 9.07 -20.15 12.94
C PRO A 334 8.32 -19.47 14.06
N LYS A 335 8.80 -18.35 14.61
CA LYS A 335 8.09 -17.60 15.64
C LYS A 335 6.85 -16.90 15.07
N VAL A 336 6.97 -16.34 13.86
CA VAL A 336 5.84 -15.74 13.14
C VAL A 336 4.79 -16.79 12.85
N LEU A 337 5.16 -17.93 12.27
CA LEU A 337 4.23 -19.01 11.98
C LEU A 337 3.54 -19.54 13.24
N ASN A 338 4.27 -19.71 14.33
CA ASN A 338 3.70 -20.14 15.63
C ASN A 338 2.69 -19.10 16.17
N MET A 339 2.99 -17.81 16.08
CA MET A 339 2.04 -16.74 16.45
C MET A 339 0.77 -16.80 15.59
N LEU A 340 0.92 -16.90 14.27
CA LEU A 340 -0.22 -16.96 13.33
C LEU A 340 -1.12 -18.17 13.64
N ASN A 341 -0.52 -19.35 13.81
CA ASN A 341 -1.24 -20.58 14.16
C ASN A 341 -1.97 -20.45 15.52
N THR A 342 -1.31 -19.86 16.54
CA THR A 342 -1.90 -19.63 17.86
C THR A 342 -3.10 -18.70 17.80
N LEU A 343 -3.08 -17.73 16.90
CA LEU A 343 -4.13 -16.73 16.72
C LEU A 343 -5.21 -17.14 15.70
N ASP A 344 -5.08 -18.33 15.09
CA ASP A 344 -5.95 -18.81 14.01
C ASP A 344 -6.03 -17.80 12.84
N ILE A 345 -4.84 -17.40 12.36
CA ILE A 345 -4.69 -16.49 11.22
C ILE A 345 -4.07 -17.27 10.06
N ASP A 346 -4.72 -17.21 8.89
CA ASP A 346 -4.21 -17.85 7.68
C ASP A 346 -2.87 -17.22 7.24
N PRO A 347 -1.76 -17.95 7.27
CA PRO A 347 -0.45 -17.44 6.87
C PRO A 347 -0.33 -17.14 5.37
N LEU A 348 -1.19 -17.72 4.53
CA LEU A 348 -1.25 -17.44 3.10
C LEU A 348 -2.02 -16.15 2.76
N GLY A 349 -2.79 -15.61 3.71
CA GLY A 349 -3.62 -14.42 3.54
C GLY A 349 -3.08 -13.17 4.25
N ILE A 350 -1.85 -13.18 4.72
CA ILE A 350 -1.23 -12.08 5.48
C ILE A 350 0.17 -11.77 4.96
N SER A 351 0.62 -10.52 5.13
CA SER A 351 1.97 -10.07 4.77
C SER A 351 3.05 -10.81 5.56
N ILE A 352 3.84 -11.64 4.90
CA ILE A 352 5.03 -12.27 5.47
C ILE A 352 6.33 -11.62 5.00
N ASP A 353 6.24 -10.63 4.12
CA ASP A 353 7.36 -9.84 3.60
C ASP A 353 8.48 -10.68 2.96
N SER A 354 8.14 -11.78 2.31
CA SER A 354 9.06 -12.62 1.55
C SER A 354 9.27 -12.09 0.14
N LEU A 355 10.46 -12.29 -0.41
CA LEU A 355 10.72 -12.12 -1.83
C LEU A 355 10.30 -13.39 -2.57
N MET A 356 9.30 -13.26 -3.45
CA MET A 356 8.90 -14.32 -4.37
C MET A 356 9.50 -14.02 -5.75
N LEU A 357 10.15 -15.04 -6.35
CA LEU A 357 10.77 -14.92 -7.66
C LEU A 357 10.19 -15.96 -8.62
N ILE A 358 9.95 -15.56 -9.86
CA ILE A 358 9.56 -16.44 -10.96
C ILE A 358 10.73 -16.49 -11.93
N VAL A 359 11.37 -17.66 -12.01
CA VAL A 359 12.71 -17.83 -12.55
C VAL A 359 12.71 -18.93 -13.62
N PRO A 360 13.32 -18.69 -14.79
CA PRO A 360 13.56 -19.74 -15.77
C PRO A 360 14.35 -20.91 -15.15
N LYS A 361 13.95 -22.13 -15.47
CA LYS A 361 14.50 -23.36 -14.87
C LYS A 361 16.03 -23.47 -14.96
N ASN A 362 16.64 -22.94 -16.02
CA ASN A 362 18.09 -23.04 -16.27
C ASN A 362 18.95 -22.17 -15.35
N ILE A 363 18.39 -21.14 -14.68
CA ILE A 363 19.15 -20.25 -13.77
C ILE A 363 18.74 -20.41 -12.28
N VAL A 364 17.82 -21.32 -11.97
CA VAL A 364 17.31 -21.55 -10.60
C VAL A 364 18.45 -21.77 -9.61
N SER A 365 19.41 -22.65 -9.96
CA SER A 365 20.54 -22.96 -9.08
C SER A 365 21.46 -21.75 -8.82
N ASP A 366 21.67 -20.91 -9.81
CA ASP A 366 22.49 -19.71 -9.69
C ASP A 366 21.80 -18.70 -8.78
N VAL A 367 20.49 -18.45 -8.96
CA VAL A 367 19.69 -17.57 -8.12
C VAL A 367 19.67 -18.05 -6.67
N ILE A 368 19.44 -19.34 -6.42
CA ILE A 368 19.45 -19.91 -5.07
C ILE A 368 20.82 -19.75 -4.41
N ASN A 369 21.90 -20.06 -5.13
CA ASN A 369 23.26 -19.95 -4.59
C ASN A 369 23.64 -18.50 -4.29
N SER A 370 23.31 -17.57 -5.17
CA SER A 370 23.51 -16.13 -4.99
C SER A 370 22.82 -15.64 -3.72
N ILE A 371 21.53 -15.89 -3.55
CA ILE A 371 20.78 -15.46 -2.37
C ILE A 371 21.30 -16.12 -1.09
N LYS A 372 21.65 -17.40 -1.13
CA LYS A 372 22.26 -18.10 0.02
C LYS A 372 23.63 -17.54 0.40
N SER A 373 24.40 -17.01 -0.56
CA SER A 373 25.74 -16.45 -0.30
C SER A 373 25.69 -15.25 0.66
N VAL A 374 24.57 -14.51 0.68
CA VAL A 374 24.34 -13.38 1.61
C VAL A 374 23.59 -13.79 2.88
N GLY A 375 23.50 -15.09 3.17
CA GLY A 375 22.89 -15.63 4.38
C GLY A 375 21.37 -15.65 4.39
N VAL A 376 20.71 -15.48 3.26
CA VAL A 376 19.26 -15.50 3.15
C VAL A 376 18.78 -16.90 2.77
N LYS A 377 17.82 -17.43 3.54
CA LYS A 377 17.21 -18.72 3.25
C LYS A 377 16.21 -18.58 2.11
N ILE A 378 16.27 -19.50 1.16
CA ILE A 378 15.41 -19.55 -0.04
C ILE A 378 15.14 -21.00 -0.43
N SER A 379 13.94 -21.26 -0.97
CA SER A 379 13.55 -22.58 -1.48
C SER A 379 12.64 -22.46 -2.70
N GLU A 380 12.60 -23.51 -3.50
CA GLU A 380 11.54 -23.74 -4.46
C GLU A 380 10.23 -24.01 -3.70
N ILE A 381 9.14 -23.37 -4.13
CA ILE A 381 7.81 -23.53 -3.53
C ILE A 381 6.73 -23.88 -4.56
N GLY A 382 7.06 -23.86 -5.85
CA GLY A 382 6.08 -24.14 -6.89
C GLY A 382 6.60 -23.92 -8.30
N VAL A 383 5.65 -24.00 -9.24
CA VAL A 383 5.91 -23.83 -10.68
C VAL A 383 4.78 -23.06 -11.35
N VAL A 384 5.11 -22.41 -12.47
CA VAL A 384 4.13 -21.73 -13.33
C VAL A 384 3.60 -22.71 -14.37
N ASP A 385 2.28 -22.77 -14.54
CA ASP A 385 1.62 -23.63 -15.52
C ASP A 385 0.56 -22.89 -16.36
N ASN A 386 -0.23 -23.62 -17.12
CA ASN A 386 -1.26 -23.08 -18.02
C ASN A 386 -2.69 -23.20 -17.50
N LYS A 387 -2.91 -23.55 -16.21
CA LYS A 387 -4.28 -23.72 -15.66
C LYS A 387 -5.04 -22.40 -15.47
N GLY A 388 -4.34 -21.25 -15.44
CA GLY A 388 -4.97 -19.93 -15.40
C GLY A 388 -5.42 -19.43 -14.02
N TYR A 389 -5.09 -20.16 -12.94
CA TYR A 389 -5.38 -19.75 -11.56
C TYR A 389 -4.36 -20.35 -10.58
N PRO A 390 -4.11 -19.68 -9.44
CA PRO A 390 -3.18 -20.16 -8.42
C PRO A 390 -3.85 -21.24 -7.54
N ARG A 391 -3.10 -22.27 -7.17
CA ARG A 391 -3.59 -23.40 -6.35
C ARG A 391 -2.51 -24.08 -5.53
N LEU A 392 -2.95 -24.87 -4.54
CA LEU A 392 -2.09 -25.80 -3.79
C LEU A 392 -2.07 -27.17 -4.46
N ILE A 393 -0.88 -27.78 -4.55
CA ILE A 393 -0.69 -29.11 -5.16
C ILE A 393 -1.33 -30.21 -4.31
N GLU A 394 -1.33 -30.08 -2.99
CA GLU A 394 -1.75 -31.12 -2.05
C GLU A 394 -3.25 -31.48 -2.18
N ASN A 395 -4.07 -30.54 -2.63
CA ASN A 395 -5.52 -30.72 -2.64
C ASN A 395 -6.23 -30.03 -3.80
N GLU A 396 -5.50 -29.48 -4.76
CA GLU A 396 -6.03 -28.70 -5.91
C GLU A 396 -6.89 -27.50 -5.48
N ILE A 397 -6.78 -27.03 -4.22
CA ILE A 397 -7.55 -25.87 -3.74
C ILE A 397 -7.03 -24.60 -4.38
N GLU A 398 -7.92 -23.88 -5.05
CA GLU A 398 -7.65 -22.56 -5.60
C GLU A 398 -7.34 -21.54 -4.49
N LEU A 399 -6.23 -20.82 -4.61
CA LEU A 399 -5.83 -19.75 -3.71
C LEU A 399 -6.58 -18.45 -4.07
N LYS A 400 -7.86 -18.37 -3.67
CA LYS A 400 -8.66 -17.14 -3.86
C LYS A 400 -8.23 -16.07 -2.89
N PRO A 401 -8.10 -14.80 -3.34
CA PRO A 401 -7.94 -13.69 -2.41
C PRO A 401 -9.19 -13.54 -1.54
N PHE A 402 -9.00 -13.13 -0.30
CA PHE A 402 -10.11 -12.69 0.54
C PHE A 402 -10.70 -11.38 0.00
N PHE A 403 -11.86 -10.99 0.49
CA PHE A 403 -12.38 -9.64 0.22
C PHE A 403 -11.49 -8.56 0.86
N ARG A 404 -10.92 -8.87 2.04
CA ARG A 404 -9.85 -8.12 2.74
C ARG A 404 -8.73 -9.08 3.10
N GLU A 405 -7.62 -8.57 3.65
CA GLU A 405 -6.57 -9.43 4.22
C GLU A 405 -7.09 -10.27 5.38
N ALA A 406 -6.35 -11.31 5.77
CA ALA A 406 -6.65 -12.10 6.95
C ALA A 406 -6.80 -11.22 8.20
N ALA A 407 -7.77 -11.54 9.06
CA ALA A 407 -8.12 -10.73 10.23
C ALA A 407 -7.11 -10.90 11.38
N TYR A 408 -6.07 -10.10 11.40
CA TYR A 408 -4.93 -10.19 12.32
C TYR A 408 -5.08 -9.40 13.64
N THR A 409 -6.18 -8.68 13.87
CA THR A 409 -6.48 -8.00 15.14
C THR A 409 -7.94 -8.20 15.51
N LYS A 410 -8.27 -7.99 16.80
CA LYS A 410 -9.65 -8.14 17.29
C LYS A 410 -10.65 -7.28 16.52
N ILE A 411 -10.28 -6.03 16.20
CA ILE A 411 -11.18 -5.13 15.43
C ILE A 411 -11.39 -5.68 14.01
N LYS A 412 -10.35 -6.21 13.36
CA LYS A 412 -10.49 -6.79 12.03
C LYS A 412 -11.35 -8.06 12.04
N LYS A 413 -11.27 -8.88 13.10
CA LYS A 413 -12.18 -10.03 13.29
C LYS A 413 -13.64 -9.59 13.39
N VAL A 414 -13.93 -8.47 14.06
CA VAL A 414 -15.29 -7.89 14.14
C VAL A 414 -15.76 -7.35 12.79
N MET A 415 -14.88 -6.69 12.05
CA MET A 415 -15.20 -6.17 10.69
C MET A 415 -15.42 -7.27 9.66
N GLY A 416 -14.77 -8.44 9.84
CA GLY A 416 -14.86 -9.59 8.95
C GLY A 416 -14.13 -9.40 7.63
N ASP A 417 -13.97 -10.49 6.91
CA ASP A 417 -13.28 -10.60 5.61
C ASP A 417 -14.20 -11.08 4.47
N ALA A 418 -15.47 -11.31 4.78
CA ALA A 418 -16.44 -11.81 3.83
C ALA A 418 -16.79 -10.78 2.75
N THR A 419 -16.93 -11.25 1.53
CA THR A 419 -17.42 -10.45 0.41
C THR A 419 -18.86 -9.95 0.69
N PRO A 420 -19.13 -8.63 0.57
CA PRO A 420 -20.47 -8.10 0.74
C PRO A 420 -21.49 -8.74 -0.23
N LYS A 421 -22.72 -8.99 0.22
CA LYS A 421 -23.78 -9.63 -0.61
C LYS A 421 -24.07 -8.84 -1.88
N ASP A 422 -23.96 -7.52 -1.84
CA ASP A 422 -24.27 -6.60 -2.95
C ASP A 422 -23.01 -6.09 -3.66
N PHE A 423 -21.94 -6.89 -3.67
CA PHE A 423 -20.63 -6.46 -4.17
C PHE A 423 -20.65 -6.04 -5.64
N GLU A 424 -21.42 -6.73 -6.50
CA GLU A 424 -21.55 -6.38 -7.92
C GLU A 424 -22.18 -5.01 -8.13
N ASN A 425 -23.19 -4.64 -7.35
CA ASN A 425 -23.79 -3.31 -7.40
C ASN A 425 -22.84 -2.25 -6.84
N THR A 426 -22.11 -2.58 -5.78
CA THR A 426 -21.05 -1.73 -5.21
C THR A 426 -19.98 -1.41 -6.25
N LYS A 427 -19.47 -2.43 -6.98
CA LYS A 427 -18.52 -2.23 -8.09
C LYS A 427 -19.07 -1.28 -9.16
N LYS A 428 -20.33 -1.43 -9.58
CA LYS A 428 -20.97 -0.54 -10.57
C LYS A 428 -21.01 0.92 -10.11
N LYS A 429 -21.26 1.17 -8.82
CA LYS A 429 -21.25 2.53 -8.25
C LYS A 429 -19.86 3.15 -8.27
N VAL A 430 -18.84 2.39 -7.86
CA VAL A 430 -17.44 2.81 -7.89
C VAL A 430 -16.98 3.08 -9.32
N GLU A 431 -17.28 2.20 -10.26
CA GLU A 431 -16.95 2.38 -11.67
C GLU A 431 -17.58 3.65 -12.28
N LYS A 432 -18.86 3.91 -11.96
CA LYS A 432 -19.54 5.13 -12.41
C LYS A 432 -18.85 6.40 -11.88
N ALA A 433 -18.36 6.39 -10.65
CA ALA A 433 -17.61 7.51 -10.09
C ALA A 433 -16.26 7.69 -10.80
N ALA A 434 -15.53 6.60 -11.09
CA ALA A 434 -14.28 6.65 -11.84
C ALA A 434 -14.47 7.22 -13.26
N ILE A 435 -15.50 6.80 -13.98
CA ILE A 435 -15.83 7.32 -15.33
C ILE A 435 -16.10 8.83 -15.27
N LYS A 436 -16.87 9.29 -14.27
CA LYS A 436 -17.11 10.73 -14.07
C LYS A 436 -15.82 11.50 -13.77
N SER A 437 -14.89 10.92 -13.01
CA SER A 437 -13.59 11.52 -12.71
C SER A 437 -12.73 11.68 -13.98
N ILE A 438 -12.72 10.67 -14.86
CA ILE A 438 -12.03 10.74 -16.16
C ILE A 438 -12.64 11.84 -17.02
N ARG A 439 -13.97 11.93 -17.12
CA ARG A 439 -14.65 12.97 -17.86
C ARG A 439 -14.27 14.35 -17.33
N LYS A 440 -14.42 14.60 -16.04
CA LYS A 440 -14.04 15.85 -15.38
C LYS A 440 -12.61 16.27 -15.70
N LYS A 441 -11.64 15.32 -15.60
CA LYS A 441 -10.24 15.56 -15.98
C LYS A 441 -10.15 16.05 -17.42
N ASN A 442 -10.79 15.38 -18.37
CA ASN A 442 -10.73 15.73 -19.78
C ASN A 442 -11.36 17.10 -20.08
N ASP A 443 -12.49 17.43 -19.42
CA ASP A 443 -13.16 18.71 -19.57
C ASP A 443 -12.30 19.87 -19.03
N VAL A 444 -11.58 19.66 -17.90
CA VAL A 444 -10.62 20.64 -17.37
C VAL A 444 -9.44 20.83 -18.33
N ILE A 445 -8.87 19.73 -18.86
CA ILE A 445 -7.77 19.81 -19.84
C ILE A 445 -8.21 20.61 -21.08
N LYS A 446 -9.40 20.34 -21.61
CA LYS A 446 -9.96 21.07 -22.74
C LYS A 446 -10.10 22.56 -22.41
N TYR A 447 -10.71 22.89 -21.30
CA TYR A 447 -10.87 24.29 -20.85
C TYR A 447 -9.52 25.02 -20.73
N MET A 448 -8.50 24.37 -20.20
CA MET A 448 -7.15 24.96 -20.07
C MET A 448 -6.44 25.12 -21.41
N SER A 449 -6.72 24.26 -22.40
CA SER A 449 -6.13 24.34 -23.72
C SER A 449 -6.78 25.38 -24.66
N GLU A 450 -7.99 25.85 -24.30
CA GLU A 450 -8.73 26.87 -25.03
C GLU A 450 -8.51 28.29 -24.45
N LYS A 451 -7.80 28.43 -23.33
CA LYS A 451 -7.31 29.70 -22.75
C LYS A 451 -5.98 30.13 -23.33
#